data_9e5bacadf79c068ab6eb7d67b1950096
#
_entry.id   9e5bacadf79c068ab6eb7d67b1950096
#
_cell.length_a   1.000
_cell.length_b   1.000
_cell.length_c   1.000
_cell.angle_alpha   90.00
_cell.angle_beta   90.00
_cell.angle_gamma   90.00
#
_symmetry.space_group_name_H-M   'P 1'
#
loop_
_entity.id
_entity.type
_entity.pdbx_description
1 polymer ?
#
loop_
_entity_poly.entity_id
_entity_poly.type
_entity_poly.pdbx_seq_one_letter_code
_entity_poly.pdbx_strand_id
1 'polypeptide(L)'
;MNEQVTNILNQNITKTAKIQQLLLLGYTRRQVADLVTNGNYGFVQNVYKKMLEAGNFNQPATTYSEIDYTFNRRFGVEIEAYNCDRNRLAQELREAGIDVAVEGYNHNTRNHWKLVMDGSLTGNNTFELVSPVLEGEAGLQQLQKVCWVLDYCDVKVNDSCGLHIHMDAADFTIETWRNLAITYRRLESIIDAFMPHSRRQNSYCKSLLGISEQCILGAQSVEQLRSVFNNDRYLSLIHI
;
A
#
# COMPACT_ATOMS: atom_id res chain seq x y z
N MET A 1 19.46 16.86 9.91
CA MET A 1 19.12 17.27 8.53
C MET A 1 20.34 16.94 7.68
N ASN A 2 20.17 16.33 6.49
CA ASN A 2 21.29 15.99 5.61
C ASN A 2 21.99 17.29 5.14
N GLU A 3 23.32 17.31 5.08
CA GLU A 3 24.13 18.47 4.65
C GLU A 3 23.71 19.01 3.27
N GLN A 4 23.37 18.12 2.33
CA GLN A 4 22.88 18.51 1.02
C GLN A 4 21.54 19.30 1.09
N VAL A 5 20.63 18.91 1.95
CA VAL A 5 19.36 19.62 2.15
C VAL A 5 19.61 21.02 2.72
N THR A 6 20.46 21.11 3.73
CA THR A 6 20.84 22.39 4.33
C THR A 6 21.47 23.32 3.30
N ASN A 7 22.33 22.80 2.44
CA ASN A 7 22.95 23.56 1.35
C ASN A 7 21.91 24.08 0.36
N ILE A 8 20.92 23.24 -0.06
CA ILE A 8 19.85 23.68 -0.98
C ILE A 8 18.98 24.77 -0.34
N LEU A 9 18.60 24.58 0.93
CA LEU A 9 17.74 25.54 1.62
C LEU A 9 18.42 26.92 1.79
N ASN A 10 19.73 26.94 1.94
CA ASN A 10 20.54 28.17 2.10
C ASN A 10 20.95 28.83 0.78
N GLN A 11 20.74 28.18 -0.37
CA GLN A 11 21.02 28.80 -1.67
C GLN A 11 20.11 30.01 -1.94
N ASN A 12 20.68 31.04 -2.57
CA ASN A 12 19.93 32.21 -3.01
C ASN A 12 19.23 31.96 -4.37
N ILE A 13 18.31 31.00 -4.39
CA ILE A 13 17.53 30.60 -5.57
C ILE A 13 16.03 30.66 -5.25
N THR A 14 15.20 30.59 -6.28
CA THR A 14 13.75 30.63 -6.11
C THR A 14 13.23 29.41 -5.32
N LYS A 15 12.07 29.57 -4.64
CA LYS A 15 11.38 28.46 -3.98
C LYS A 15 11.14 27.29 -4.95
N THR A 16 10.73 27.60 -6.19
CA THR A 16 10.52 26.59 -7.23
C THR A 16 11.80 25.79 -7.50
N ALA A 17 12.95 26.44 -7.62
CA ALA A 17 14.22 25.77 -7.86
C ALA A 17 14.65 24.89 -6.65
N LYS A 18 14.43 25.34 -5.42
CA LYS A 18 14.66 24.53 -4.21
C LYS A 18 13.77 23.28 -4.20
N ILE A 19 12.47 23.44 -4.52
CA ILE A 19 11.52 22.34 -4.63
C ILE A 19 12.00 21.32 -5.67
N GLN A 20 12.38 21.78 -6.86
CA GLN A 20 12.86 20.92 -7.94
C GLN A 20 14.10 20.11 -7.51
N GLN A 21 15.08 20.75 -6.90
CA GLN A 21 16.29 20.07 -6.42
C GLN A 21 16.01 19.03 -5.34
N LEU A 22 15.13 19.34 -4.37
CA LEU A 22 14.79 18.40 -3.31
C LEU A 22 13.95 17.22 -3.85
N LEU A 23 13.05 17.45 -4.79
CA LEU A 23 12.32 16.39 -5.45
C LEU A 23 13.25 15.48 -6.26
N LEU A 24 14.25 16.03 -6.95
CA LEU A 24 15.28 15.25 -7.68
C LEU A 24 16.18 14.44 -6.76
N LEU A 25 16.36 14.87 -5.50
CA LEU A 25 17.05 14.11 -4.46
C LEU A 25 16.18 13.00 -3.83
N GLY A 26 14.94 12.80 -4.29
CA GLY A 26 14.06 11.75 -3.82
C GLY A 26 13.23 12.10 -2.58
N TYR A 27 13.19 13.37 -2.16
CA TYR A 27 12.29 13.79 -1.08
C TYR A 27 10.84 13.76 -1.54
N THR A 28 9.95 13.28 -0.67
CA THR A 28 8.51 13.28 -0.96
C THR A 28 7.98 14.71 -1.05
N ARG A 29 6.91 14.91 -1.82
CA ARG A 29 6.26 16.24 -1.96
C ARG A 29 5.86 16.81 -0.61
N ARG A 30 5.45 15.97 0.36
CA ARG A 30 5.10 16.41 1.70
C ARG A 30 6.32 16.94 2.44
N GLN A 31 7.41 16.19 2.47
CA GLN A 31 8.67 16.65 3.08
C GLN A 31 9.18 17.95 2.47
N VAL A 32 9.08 18.08 1.13
CA VAL A 32 9.47 19.31 0.43
C VAL A 32 8.55 20.48 0.77
N ALA A 33 7.24 20.23 0.94
CA ALA A 33 6.29 21.26 1.35
C ALA A 33 6.63 21.81 2.74
N ASP A 34 6.94 20.94 3.68
CA ASP A 34 7.32 21.33 5.05
C ASP A 34 8.64 22.11 5.07
N LEU A 35 9.63 21.69 4.26
CA LEU A 35 10.96 22.30 4.22
C LEU A 35 11.01 23.66 3.51
N VAL A 36 10.20 23.87 2.46
CA VAL A 36 10.36 25.03 1.55
C VAL A 36 9.18 25.97 1.58
N THR A 37 7.96 25.47 1.85
CA THR A 37 6.70 26.21 1.66
C THR A 37 5.85 26.32 2.93
N ASN A 38 6.39 25.97 4.09
CA ASN A 38 5.67 25.94 5.38
C ASN A 38 4.37 25.08 5.28
N GLY A 39 4.47 23.91 4.67
CA GLY A 39 3.36 22.99 4.53
C GLY A 39 2.42 23.25 3.34
N ASN A 40 2.69 24.24 2.49
CA ASN A 40 1.86 24.48 1.31
C ASN A 40 2.12 23.39 0.24
N TYR A 41 1.43 22.26 0.40
CA TYR A 41 1.52 21.11 -0.49
C TYR A 41 1.09 21.42 -1.92
N GLY A 42 0.03 22.22 -2.12
CA GLY A 42 -0.48 22.58 -3.44
C GLY A 42 0.55 23.29 -4.32
N PHE A 43 1.41 24.13 -3.70
CA PHE A 43 2.49 24.79 -4.45
C PHE A 43 3.54 23.77 -4.94
N VAL A 44 3.95 22.85 -4.07
CA VAL A 44 4.89 21.77 -4.43
C VAL A 44 4.30 20.84 -5.48
N GLN A 45 3.03 20.50 -5.35
CA GLN A 45 2.27 19.70 -6.30
C GLN A 45 2.29 20.30 -7.72
N ASN A 46 2.04 21.61 -7.83
CA ASN A 46 2.06 22.31 -9.13
C ASN A 46 3.46 22.30 -9.76
N VAL A 47 4.52 22.46 -8.95
CA VAL A 47 5.90 22.38 -9.44
C VAL A 47 6.20 20.95 -9.92
N TYR A 48 5.83 19.95 -9.16
CA TYR A 48 6.00 18.55 -9.52
C TYR A 48 5.30 18.18 -10.82
N LYS A 49 4.02 18.61 -11.00
CA LYS A 49 3.27 18.41 -12.24
C LYS A 49 4.01 19.00 -13.45
N LYS A 50 4.47 20.24 -13.36
CA LYS A 50 5.25 20.88 -14.41
C LYS A 50 6.56 20.17 -14.73
N MET A 51 7.21 19.58 -13.72
CA MET A 51 8.43 18.79 -13.93
C MET A 51 8.13 17.49 -14.69
N LEU A 52 7.00 16.82 -14.39
CA LEU A 52 6.54 15.63 -15.12
C LEU A 52 6.23 15.98 -16.57
N GLU A 53 5.45 17.04 -16.81
CA GLU A 53 5.09 17.52 -18.14
C GLU A 53 6.31 17.91 -19.00
N ALA A 54 7.34 18.43 -18.35
CA ALA A 54 8.59 18.83 -19.01
C ALA A 54 9.56 17.64 -19.25
N GLY A 55 9.22 16.42 -18.82
CA GLY A 55 10.12 15.27 -18.91
C GLY A 55 11.39 15.37 -18.04
N ASN A 56 11.46 16.37 -17.16
CA ASN A 56 12.61 16.66 -16.31
C ASN A 56 12.66 15.76 -15.06
N PHE A 57 11.69 14.91 -14.87
CA PHE A 57 11.68 13.85 -13.88
C PHE A 57 12.10 12.55 -14.58
N ASN A 58 13.40 12.34 -14.68
CA ASN A 58 13.85 10.97 -14.56
C ASN A 58 13.36 10.55 -13.17
N GLN A 59 12.37 9.66 -13.12
CA GLN A 59 11.99 9.01 -11.88
C GLN A 59 13.31 8.69 -11.17
N PRO A 60 13.49 9.03 -9.88
CA PRO A 60 14.59 8.42 -9.17
C PRO A 60 14.39 6.94 -9.50
N ALA A 61 15.35 6.35 -10.21
CA ALA A 61 15.49 4.94 -10.16
C ALA A 61 15.54 4.68 -8.66
N THR A 62 14.41 4.33 -8.07
CA THR A 62 14.44 3.64 -6.80
C THR A 62 15.36 2.49 -7.16
N THR A 63 16.62 2.60 -6.75
CA THR A 63 17.52 1.49 -6.69
C THR A 63 16.91 0.56 -5.66
N TYR A 64 15.81 -0.10 -6.08
CA TYR A 64 15.48 -1.37 -5.52
C TYR A 64 16.73 -2.19 -5.84
N SER A 65 17.48 -2.60 -4.83
CA SER A 65 18.35 -3.76 -4.94
C SER A 65 17.57 -4.73 -5.82
N GLU A 66 18.16 -5.21 -6.92
CA GLU A 66 17.49 -6.08 -7.87
C GLU A 66 16.60 -7.03 -7.08
N ILE A 67 15.30 -6.71 -7.04
CA ILE A 67 14.33 -7.64 -6.47
C ILE A 67 14.46 -8.81 -7.40
N ASP A 68 14.80 -9.96 -6.86
CA ASP A 68 14.76 -11.20 -7.62
C ASP A 68 13.32 -11.42 -8.10
N TYR A 69 13.04 -10.97 -9.31
CA TYR A 69 11.73 -11.02 -9.95
C TYR A 69 11.34 -12.45 -10.37
N THR A 70 11.80 -13.46 -9.65
CA THR A 70 11.23 -14.81 -9.76
C THR A 70 9.82 -14.89 -9.17
N PHE A 71 9.30 -13.76 -8.64
CA PHE A 71 7.95 -13.68 -8.14
C PHE A 71 6.93 -13.70 -9.28
N ASN A 72 6.33 -14.87 -9.52
CA ASN A 72 5.32 -15.10 -10.55
C ASN A 72 3.94 -15.41 -9.97
N ARG A 73 3.76 -15.27 -8.65
CA ARG A 73 2.47 -15.56 -8.00
C ARG A 73 1.45 -14.48 -8.30
N ARG A 74 0.20 -14.89 -8.45
CA ARG A 74 -0.94 -13.96 -8.54
C ARG A 74 -1.24 -13.40 -7.16
N PHE A 75 -1.66 -12.14 -7.13
CA PHE A 75 -2.02 -11.45 -5.90
C PHE A 75 -3.10 -10.40 -6.15
N GLY A 76 -3.71 -9.90 -5.09
CA GLY A 76 -4.63 -8.78 -5.11
C GLY A 76 -4.31 -7.82 -3.96
N VAL A 77 -4.72 -6.57 -4.10
CA VAL A 77 -4.51 -5.54 -3.09
C VAL A 77 -5.80 -4.75 -2.89
N GLU A 78 -6.15 -4.51 -1.63
CA GLU A 78 -7.21 -3.60 -1.21
C GLU A 78 -6.59 -2.50 -0.36
N ILE A 79 -6.76 -1.25 -0.79
CA ILE A 79 -6.17 -0.07 -0.15
C ILE A 79 -7.30 0.80 0.38
N GLU A 80 -7.44 0.86 1.69
CA GLU A 80 -8.38 1.74 2.36
C GLU A 80 -7.73 3.11 2.61
N ALA A 81 -8.43 4.17 2.25
CA ALA A 81 -7.90 5.52 2.35
C ALA A 81 -8.99 6.59 2.36
N TYR A 82 -8.58 7.85 2.52
CA TYR A 82 -9.49 8.99 2.51
C TYR A 82 -8.84 10.25 1.90
N ASN A 83 -9.54 11.36 1.90
CA ASN A 83 -9.12 12.70 1.46
C ASN A 83 -9.09 12.91 -0.06
N CYS A 84 -9.62 12.01 -0.87
CA CYS A 84 -9.76 12.25 -2.31
C CYS A 84 -11.14 11.79 -2.81
N ASP A 85 -11.82 12.64 -3.58
CA ASP A 85 -13.06 12.25 -4.24
C ASP A 85 -12.81 11.09 -5.21
N ARG A 86 -13.68 10.07 -5.17
CA ARG A 86 -13.50 8.84 -5.95
C ARG A 86 -13.55 9.06 -7.46
N ASN A 87 -14.37 9.99 -7.94
CA ASN A 87 -14.46 10.26 -9.37
C ASN A 87 -13.19 10.97 -9.85
N ARG A 88 -12.68 11.94 -9.05
CA ARG A 88 -11.41 12.59 -9.31
C ARG A 88 -10.26 11.57 -9.30
N LEU A 89 -10.20 10.70 -8.30
CA LEU A 89 -9.16 9.67 -8.21
C LEU A 89 -9.24 8.71 -9.40
N ALA A 90 -10.45 8.29 -9.79
CA ALA A 90 -10.64 7.44 -10.96
C ALA A 90 -10.19 8.11 -12.25
N GLN A 91 -10.40 9.41 -12.39
CA GLN A 91 -9.91 10.16 -13.55
C GLN A 91 -8.37 10.16 -13.60
N GLU A 92 -7.71 10.51 -12.49
CA GLU A 92 -6.23 10.57 -12.43
C GLU A 92 -5.60 9.18 -12.65
N LEU A 93 -6.23 8.12 -12.14
CA LEU A 93 -5.80 6.75 -12.41
C LEU A 93 -5.91 6.38 -13.89
N ARG A 94 -7.02 6.73 -14.56
CA ARG A 94 -7.18 6.49 -16.00
C ARG A 94 -6.18 7.30 -16.83
N GLU A 95 -5.92 8.55 -16.47
CA GLU A 95 -4.90 9.39 -17.12
C GLU A 95 -3.49 8.78 -16.96
N ALA A 96 -3.23 8.06 -15.87
CA ALA A 96 -2.02 7.29 -15.67
C ALA A 96 -2.03 5.92 -16.40
N GLY A 97 -3.09 5.58 -17.13
CA GLY A 97 -3.23 4.31 -17.86
C GLY A 97 -3.62 3.14 -16.98
N ILE A 98 -4.28 3.38 -15.84
CA ILE A 98 -4.88 2.35 -14.98
C ILE A 98 -6.36 2.24 -15.34
N ASP A 99 -6.80 1.05 -15.74
CA ASP A 99 -8.21 0.76 -15.96
C ASP A 99 -8.92 0.68 -14.60
N VAL A 100 -9.86 1.60 -14.36
CA VAL A 100 -10.54 1.75 -13.06
C VAL A 100 -11.98 2.21 -13.23
N ALA A 101 -12.88 1.66 -12.42
CA ALA A 101 -14.28 2.07 -12.32
C ALA A 101 -14.65 2.49 -10.88
N VAL A 102 -15.57 3.45 -10.77
CA VAL A 102 -16.25 3.73 -9.50
C VAL A 102 -17.48 2.85 -9.44
N GLU A 103 -17.57 2.01 -8.42
CA GLU A 103 -18.66 1.05 -8.25
C GLU A 103 -19.37 1.24 -6.89
N GLY A 104 -20.58 0.72 -6.80
CA GLY A 104 -21.22 0.48 -5.50
C GLY A 104 -20.50 -0.63 -4.73
N TYR A 105 -20.68 -0.67 -3.40
CA TYR A 105 -20.08 -1.70 -2.56
C TYR A 105 -20.41 -3.12 -3.06
N ASN A 106 -19.37 -3.88 -3.36
CA ASN A 106 -19.49 -5.28 -3.80
C ASN A 106 -18.16 -6.02 -3.60
N HIS A 107 -18.25 -7.37 -3.45
CA HIS A 107 -17.08 -8.25 -3.33
C HIS A 107 -16.71 -8.97 -4.64
N ASN A 108 -17.24 -8.53 -5.78
CA ASN A 108 -16.95 -9.19 -7.05
C ASN A 108 -15.52 -8.89 -7.52
N THR A 109 -14.78 -9.91 -7.90
CA THR A 109 -13.50 -9.75 -8.60
C THR A 109 -13.77 -9.19 -9.99
N ARG A 110 -12.98 -8.18 -10.40
CA ARG A 110 -13.05 -7.51 -11.70
C ARG A 110 -11.75 -7.67 -12.46
N ASN A 111 -11.77 -7.37 -13.74
CA ASN A 111 -10.57 -7.29 -14.58
C ASN A 111 -9.97 -5.88 -14.59
N HIS A 112 -10.54 -4.95 -13.83
CA HIS A 112 -10.11 -3.57 -13.65
C HIS A 112 -10.06 -3.23 -12.16
N TRP A 113 -9.35 -2.17 -11.81
CA TRP A 113 -9.40 -1.61 -10.47
C TRP A 113 -10.79 -1.04 -10.18
N LYS A 114 -11.25 -1.15 -8.96
CA LYS A 114 -12.54 -0.55 -8.55
C LYS A 114 -12.36 0.32 -7.32
N LEU A 115 -13.07 1.45 -7.32
CA LEU A 115 -13.22 2.35 -6.18
C LEU A 115 -14.60 2.16 -5.59
N VAL A 116 -14.69 1.65 -4.38
CA VAL A 116 -15.94 1.41 -3.66
C VAL A 116 -16.02 2.28 -2.41
N MET A 117 -17.22 2.43 -1.85
CA MET A 117 -17.41 3.02 -0.52
C MET A 117 -17.16 1.97 0.53
N ASP A 118 -16.45 2.35 1.60
CA ASP A 118 -16.40 1.60 2.82
C ASP A 118 -16.93 2.47 3.98
N GLY A 119 -18.02 2.04 4.60
CA GLY A 119 -18.66 2.73 5.72
C GLY A 119 -17.96 2.57 7.06
N SER A 120 -16.95 1.70 7.16
CA SER A 120 -16.14 1.49 8.37
C SER A 120 -15.06 2.56 8.54
N LEU A 121 -14.71 3.25 7.44
CA LEU A 121 -13.63 4.24 7.43
C LEU A 121 -14.07 5.59 7.97
N THR A 122 -13.15 6.28 8.64
CA THR A 122 -13.34 7.63 9.16
C THR A 122 -12.54 8.66 8.36
N GLY A 123 -13.16 9.80 8.09
CA GLY A 123 -12.54 10.88 7.32
C GLY A 123 -13.45 11.42 6.21
N ASN A 124 -12.96 12.41 5.48
CA ASN A 124 -13.67 12.96 4.33
C ASN A 124 -13.33 12.17 3.07
N ASN A 125 -14.34 11.87 2.24
CA ASN A 125 -14.14 11.17 0.97
C ASN A 125 -13.39 9.84 1.17
N THR A 126 -13.90 8.99 2.04
CA THR A 126 -13.37 7.65 2.28
C THR A 126 -13.64 6.74 1.08
N PHE A 127 -12.73 5.81 0.84
CA PHE A 127 -12.86 4.82 -0.20
C PHE A 127 -11.98 3.60 0.07
N GLU A 128 -12.32 2.52 -0.59
CA GLU A 128 -11.47 1.35 -0.76
C GLU A 128 -11.14 1.21 -2.25
N LEU A 129 -9.85 1.09 -2.57
CA LEU A 129 -9.36 0.84 -3.92
C LEU A 129 -8.91 -0.61 -4.03
N VAL A 130 -9.65 -1.40 -4.80
CA VAL A 130 -9.46 -2.84 -4.96
C VAL A 130 -8.87 -3.16 -6.32
N SER A 131 -7.78 -3.94 -6.34
CA SER A 131 -7.13 -4.34 -7.58
C SER A 131 -7.90 -5.45 -8.32
N PRO A 132 -7.69 -5.59 -9.64
CA PRO A 132 -7.88 -6.87 -10.31
C PRO A 132 -6.89 -7.91 -9.75
N VAL A 133 -6.96 -9.14 -10.27
CA VAL A 133 -5.87 -10.10 -10.05
C VAL A 133 -4.63 -9.60 -10.75
N LEU A 134 -3.59 -9.31 -9.97
CA LEU A 134 -2.27 -8.89 -10.43
C LEU A 134 -1.35 -10.11 -10.48
N GLU A 135 -0.30 -10.06 -11.30
CA GLU A 135 0.66 -11.16 -11.42
C GLU A 135 2.07 -10.65 -11.67
N GLY A 136 3.02 -11.20 -10.94
CA GLY A 136 4.44 -11.00 -11.13
C GLY A 136 4.89 -9.54 -11.17
N GLU A 137 5.94 -9.29 -11.95
CA GLU A 137 6.52 -7.95 -12.12
C GLU A 137 5.52 -6.94 -12.72
N ALA A 138 4.74 -7.35 -13.71
CA ALA A 138 3.75 -6.48 -14.33
C ALA A 138 2.71 -6.00 -13.32
N GLY A 139 2.28 -6.88 -12.40
CA GLY A 139 1.39 -6.53 -11.30
C GLY A 139 2.02 -5.55 -10.32
N LEU A 140 3.29 -5.76 -9.97
CA LEU A 140 4.03 -4.85 -9.09
C LEU A 140 4.23 -3.46 -9.72
N GLN A 141 4.54 -3.39 -11.02
CA GLN A 141 4.66 -2.13 -11.75
C GLN A 141 3.32 -1.39 -11.81
N GLN A 142 2.22 -2.11 -12.00
CA GLN A 142 0.89 -1.51 -11.98
C GLN A 142 0.55 -0.96 -10.58
N LEU A 143 0.81 -1.72 -9.51
CA LEU A 143 0.64 -1.28 -8.13
C LEU A 143 1.50 -0.05 -7.81
N GLN A 144 2.75 -0.04 -8.24
CA GLN A 144 3.64 1.12 -8.06
C GLN A 144 3.05 2.37 -8.71
N LYS A 145 2.53 2.25 -9.94
CA LYS A 145 1.88 3.36 -10.64
C LYS A 145 0.65 3.87 -9.88
N VAL A 146 -0.16 2.96 -9.35
CA VAL A 146 -1.31 3.29 -8.49
C VAL A 146 -0.85 4.07 -7.26
N CYS A 147 0.17 3.61 -6.56
CA CYS A 147 0.71 4.31 -5.38
C CYS A 147 1.18 5.73 -5.72
N TRP A 148 1.74 5.96 -6.90
CA TRP A 148 2.10 7.30 -7.35
C TRP A 148 0.90 8.22 -7.55
N VAL A 149 -0.19 7.69 -8.14
CA VAL A 149 -1.41 8.47 -8.31
C VAL A 149 -2.05 8.79 -6.96
N LEU A 150 -2.06 7.84 -6.02
CA LEU A 150 -2.56 8.07 -4.66
C LEU A 150 -1.77 9.19 -3.97
N ASP A 151 -0.44 9.15 -4.06
CA ASP A 151 0.41 10.24 -3.52
C ASP A 151 0.19 11.56 -4.27
N TYR A 152 0.06 11.53 -5.59
CA TYR A 152 -0.26 12.69 -6.41
C TYR A 152 -1.58 13.35 -6.00
N CYS A 153 -2.61 12.56 -5.69
CA CYS A 153 -3.92 13.05 -5.25
C CYS A 153 -3.97 13.49 -3.79
N ASP A 154 -2.85 13.47 -3.04
CA ASP A 154 -2.78 13.74 -1.60
C ASP A 154 -3.72 12.84 -0.79
N VAL A 155 -3.85 11.59 -1.22
CA VAL A 155 -4.60 10.57 -0.49
C VAL A 155 -3.94 10.32 0.86
N LYS A 156 -4.75 10.11 1.88
CA LYS A 156 -4.31 9.93 3.27
C LYS A 156 -4.86 8.64 3.86
N VAL A 157 -4.16 8.17 4.87
CA VAL A 157 -4.56 7.04 5.70
C VAL A 157 -4.60 7.45 7.16
N ASN A 158 -5.43 6.78 7.95
CA ASN A 158 -5.52 6.94 9.41
C ASN A 158 -5.70 5.56 10.07
N ASP A 159 -5.97 5.54 11.37
CA ASP A 159 -6.10 4.31 12.15
C ASP A 159 -7.31 3.44 11.74
N SER A 160 -8.27 3.96 10.99
CA SER A 160 -9.38 3.17 10.45
C SER A 160 -9.03 2.48 9.12
N CYS A 161 -7.96 2.91 8.43
CA CYS A 161 -7.62 2.42 7.11
C CYS A 161 -6.74 1.16 7.18
N GLY A 162 -7.08 0.12 6.42
CA GLY A 162 -6.31 -1.10 6.24
C GLY A 162 -5.59 -1.18 4.90
N LEU A 163 -4.64 -2.10 4.85
CA LEU A 163 -4.04 -2.60 3.61
C LEU A 163 -4.17 -4.11 3.63
N HIS A 164 -4.94 -4.66 2.68
CA HIS A 164 -5.09 -6.10 2.53
C HIS A 164 -4.31 -6.57 1.31
N ILE A 165 -3.55 -7.64 1.48
CA ILE A 165 -2.79 -8.29 0.40
C ILE A 165 -3.25 -9.74 0.33
N HIS A 166 -3.87 -10.10 -0.78
CA HIS A 166 -4.33 -11.44 -1.08
C HIS A 166 -3.30 -12.14 -1.95
N MET A 167 -2.87 -13.33 -1.57
CA MET A 167 -1.93 -14.14 -2.33
C MET A 167 -2.64 -15.37 -2.86
N ASP A 168 -2.41 -15.71 -4.12
CA ASP A 168 -2.91 -16.97 -4.69
C ASP A 168 -2.28 -18.15 -3.96
N ALA A 169 -3.12 -19.03 -3.45
CA ALA A 169 -2.73 -20.19 -2.70
C ALA A 169 -3.37 -21.49 -3.24
N ALA A 170 -3.78 -21.48 -4.52
CA ALA A 170 -4.44 -22.63 -5.16
C ALA A 170 -3.56 -23.89 -5.18
N ASP A 171 -2.24 -23.73 -5.14
CA ASP A 171 -1.25 -24.82 -5.10
C ASP A 171 -0.89 -25.26 -3.67
N PHE A 172 -1.45 -24.64 -2.62
CA PHE A 172 -1.07 -24.94 -1.25
C PHE A 172 -1.66 -26.28 -0.78
N THR A 173 -0.77 -27.13 -0.28
CA THR A 173 -1.13 -28.32 0.48
C THR A 173 -1.38 -27.97 1.95
N ILE A 174 -1.97 -28.87 2.71
CA ILE A 174 -2.12 -28.69 4.15
C ILE A 174 -0.76 -28.54 4.85
N GLU A 175 0.28 -29.15 4.36
CA GLU A 175 1.64 -28.99 4.87
C GLU A 175 2.15 -27.56 4.61
N THR A 176 1.94 -27.02 3.41
CA THR A 176 2.30 -25.64 3.08
C THR A 176 1.58 -24.65 3.98
N TRP A 177 0.29 -24.84 4.21
CA TRP A 177 -0.51 -24.00 5.10
C TRP A 177 -0.02 -24.04 6.56
N ARG A 178 0.29 -25.24 7.09
CA ARG A 178 0.86 -25.38 8.44
C ARG A 178 2.20 -24.67 8.55
N ASN A 179 3.09 -24.89 7.58
CA ASN A 179 4.42 -24.28 7.57
C ASN A 179 4.33 -22.75 7.49
N LEU A 180 3.43 -22.20 6.66
CA LEU A 180 3.17 -20.78 6.60
C LEU A 180 2.69 -20.22 7.94
N ALA A 181 1.68 -20.85 8.54
CA ALA A 181 1.12 -20.42 9.82
C ALA A 181 2.15 -20.44 10.96
N ILE A 182 2.96 -21.50 11.05
CA ILE A 182 4.03 -21.62 12.06
C ILE A 182 5.11 -20.58 11.83
N THR A 183 5.54 -20.40 10.59
CA THR A 183 6.59 -19.43 10.26
C THR A 183 6.13 -18.01 10.58
N TYR A 184 4.92 -17.65 10.16
CA TYR A 184 4.36 -16.34 10.48
C TYR A 184 4.25 -16.14 12.00
N ARG A 185 3.65 -17.09 12.71
CA ARG A 185 3.52 -17.03 14.17
C ARG A 185 4.86 -16.78 14.87
N ARG A 186 5.93 -17.43 14.42
CA ARG A 186 7.29 -17.26 14.98
C ARG A 186 7.91 -15.91 14.62
N LEU A 187 7.55 -15.33 13.48
CA LEU A 187 8.08 -14.05 13.01
C LEU A 187 7.17 -12.87 13.33
N GLU A 188 5.96 -13.10 13.83
CA GLU A 188 4.93 -12.08 14.04
C GLU A 188 5.44 -10.88 14.84
N SER A 189 6.17 -11.09 15.93
CA SER A 189 6.73 -10.00 16.72
C SER A 189 7.76 -9.16 15.96
N ILE A 190 8.45 -9.75 14.99
CA ILE A 190 9.39 -9.05 14.11
C ILE A 190 8.60 -8.24 13.08
N ILE A 191 7.57 -8.85 12.49
CA ILE A 191 6.67 -8.18 11.53
C ILE A 191 5.98 -7.00 12.21
N ASP A 192 5.45 -7.18 13.40
CA ASP A 192 4.83 -6.13 14.21
C ASP A 192 5.76 -4.95 14.49
N ALA A 193 7.07 -5.19 14.60
CA ALA A 193 8.04 -4.10 14.80
C ALA A 193 8.06 -3.10 13.65
N PHE A 194 7.70 -3.52 12.43
CA PHE A 194 7.58 -2.65 11.25
C PHE A 194 6.19 -2.03 11.08
N MET A 195 5.17 -2.55 11.82
CA MET A 195 3.80 -2.06 11.70
C MET A 195 3.56 -0.84 12.58
N PRO A 196 2.66 0.08 12.18
CA PRO A 196 2.16 1.14 13.05
C PRO A 196 1.60 0.57 14.35
N HIS A 197 1.70 1.33 15.44
CA HIS A 197 1.24 0.87 16.76
C HIS A 197 -0.24 0.46 16.75
N SER A 198 -1.08 1.16 15.97
CA SER A 198 -2.50 0.86 15.77
C SER A 198 -2.77 -0.53 15.16
N ARG A 199 -1.77 -1.17 14.55
CA ARG A 199 -1.88 -2.50 13.92
C ARG A 199 -1.36 -3.64 14.78
N ARG A 200 -0.59 -3.35 15.82
CA ARG A 200 0.00 -4.38 16.70
C ARG A 200 -0.99 -4.98 17.71
N GLN A 201 -2.06 -4.26 18.03
CA GLN A 201 -3.12 -4.67 18.96
C GLN A 201 -4.48 -4.21 18.43
N ASN A 202 -4.91 -4.76 17.31
CA ASN A 202 -6.13 -4.38 16.63
C ASN A 202 -7.07 -5.58 16.52
N SER A 203 -8.38 -5.35 16.72
CA SER A 203 -9.39 -6.40 16.61
C SER A 203 -9.54 -6.95 15.18
N TYR A 204 -9.09 -6.20 14.17
CA TYR A 204 -9.06 -6.59 12.75
C TYR A 204 -7.72 -7.19 12.31
N CYS A 205 -6.70 -7.19 13.19
CA CYS A 205 -5.37 -7.77 12.93
C CYS A 205 -4.95 -8.59 14.14
N LYS A 206 -5.69 -9.65 14.46
CA LYS A 206 -5.46 -10.47 15.65
C LYS A 206 -4.21 -11.31 15.50
N SER A 207 -3.48 -11.43 16.59
CA SER A 207 -2.24 -12.21 16.68
C SER A 207 -2.48 -13.72 16.62
N LEU A 208 -1.56 -14.44 15.98
CA LEU A 208 -1.49 -15.90 16.03
C LEU A 208 -0.76 -16.43 17.28
N LEU A 209 -0.12 -15.58 18.08
CA LEU A 209 0.67 -16.03 19.26
C LEU A 209 -0.16 -16.77 20.30
N GLY A 210 -1.45 -16.49 20.40
CA GLY A 210 -2.38 -17.22 21.29
C GLY A 210 -2.73 -18.63 20.81
N ILE A 211 -2.36 -19.03 19.60
CA ILE A 211 -2.72 -20.32 19.01
C ILE A 211 -1.57 -21.30 19.21
N SER A 212 -1.86 -22.50 19.72
CA SER A 212 -0.86 -23.53 19.95
C SER A 212 -0.23 -24.05 18.65
N GLU A 213 1.09 -24.07 18.56
CA GLU A 213 1.80 -24.69 17.43
C GLU A 213 1.44 -26.17 17.26
N GLN A 214 1.22 -26.88 18.36
CA GLN A 214 0.83 -28.29 18.30
C GLN A 214 -0.54 -28.47 17.64
N CYS A 215 -1.49 -27.56 17.89
CA CYS A 215 -2.78 -27.59 17.22
C CYS A 215 -2.64 -27.31 15.72
N ILE A 216 -1.80 -26.36 15.33
CA ILE A 216 -1.53 -26.05 13.91
C ILE A 216 -0.88 -27.27 13.22
N LEU A 217 0.15 -27.85 13.82
CA LEU A 217 0.86 -29.02 13.27
C LEU A 217 -0.01 -30.27 13.24
N GLY A 218 -0.94 -30.40 14.18
CA GLY A 218 -1.88 -31.52 14.26
C GLY A 218 -2.98 -31.54 13.22
N ALA A 219 -3.27 -30.40 12.57
CA ALA A 219 -4.33 -30.29 11.56
C ALA A 219 -3.99 -31.14 10.32
N GLN A 220 -4.91 -32.02 9.93
CA GLN A 220 -4.73 -32.92 8.77
C GLN A 220 -5.43 -32.42 7.50
N SER A 221 -6.26 -31.39 7.61
CA SER A 221 -6.94 -30.76 6.48
C SER A 221 -7.05 -29.25 6.69
N VAL A 222 -7.37 -28.53 5.60
CA VAL A 222 -7.60 -27.08 5.65
C VAL A 222 -8.76 -26.74 6.57
N GLU A 223 -9.83 -27.56 6.59
CA GLU A 223 -11.01 -27.39 7.44
C GLU A 223 -10.62 -27.54 8.93
N GLN A 224 -9.77 -28.50 9.27
CA GLN A 224 -9.26 -28.64 10.61
C GLN A 224 -8.38 -27.45 11.00
N LEU A 225 -7.53 -26.97 10.10
CA LEU A 225 -6.70 -25.79 10.34
C LEU A 225 -7.56 -24.53 10.54
N ARG A 226 -8.61 -24.35 9.77
CA ARG A 226 -9.60 -23.28 9.98
C ARG A 226 -10.24 -23.35 11.37
N SER A 227 -10.57 -24.57 11.81
CA SER A 227 -11.12 -24.78 13.15
C SER A 227 -10.12 -24.43 14.25
N VAL A 228 -8.83 -24.71 14.07
CA VAL A 228 -7.76 -24.29 14.99
C VAL A 228 -7.71 -22.77 15.12
N PHE A 229 -8.01 -22.04 14.05
CA PHE A 229 -8.11 -20.58 14.03
C PHE A 229 -9.50 -20.06 14.44
N ASN A 230 -10.38 -20.90 14.98
CA ASN A 230 -11.76 -20.57 15.36
C ASN A 230 -12.58 -19.96 14.19
N ASN A 231 -12.22 -20.24 12.94
CA ASN A 231 -12.78 -19.59 11.74
C ASN A 231 -12.71 -18.05 11.81
N ASP A 232 -11.73 -17.50 12.54
CA ASP A 232 -11.62 -16.06 12.74
C ASP A 232 -11.01 -15.39 11.51
N ARG A 233 -11.83 -14.62 10.81
CA ARG A 233 -11.42 -13.86 9.62
C ARG A 233 -10.54 -12.65 9.93
N TYR A 234 -10.33 -12.32 11.18
CA TYR A 234 -9.54 -11.16 11.60
C TYR A 234 -8.14 -11.52 12.08
N LEU A 235 -7.68 -12.73 11.86
CA LEU A 235 -6.29 -13.08 12.06
C LEU A 235 -5.41 -12.35 11.03
N SER A 236 -4.29 -11.80 11.48
CA SER A 236 -3.46 -10.90 10.68
C SER A 236 -2.85 -11.54 9.42
N LEU A 237 -2.76 -12.86 9.36
CA LEU A 237 -2.15 -13.57 8.23
C LEU A 237 -3.16 -14.31 7.34
N ILE A 238 -4.25 -14.85 7.87
CA ILE A 238 -4.91 -15.95 7.17
C ILE A 238 -6.41 -15.71 7.03
N HIS A 239 -6.83 -15.37 5.82
CA HIS A 239 -8.14 -15.70 5.28
C HIS A 239 -8.01 -16.97 4.43
N ILE A 240 -8.28 -18.12 5.05
CA ILE A 240 -8.35 -19.39 4.33
C ILE A 240 -9.78 -19.62 3.85
#